data_0c33a0521e8d450baf93c4a6febc0545
#
_entry.id   0c33a0521e8d450baf93c4a6febc0545
#
_cell.length_a   1.000
_cell.length_b   1.000
_cell.length_c   1.000
_cell.angle_alpha   90.00
_cell.angle_beta   90.00
_cell.angle_gamma   90.00
#
_symmetry.space_group_name_H-M   'P 1'
#
loop_
_entity.id
_entity.type
_entity.pdbx_description
1 polymer ?
#
loop_
_entity_poly.entity_id
_entity_poly.type
_entity_poly.pdbx_seq_one_letter_code
_entity_poly.pdbx_strand_id
1 'polypeptide(L)'
;MKVNVQKKRPEEVPVVIGTEFIKLEAALKFSDAVPSGGLAKTVIQEGEVKVNGEVCTMRGKKLYPGDKFGYQDITYLITIHAS
;
A
#
# COMPACT_ATOMS: atom_id res chain seq x y z
N MET A 1 -27.96 -14.07 -13.83
CA MET A 1 -27.54 -13.66 -13.55
C MET A 1 -26.74 -13.29 -13.25
N LYS A 2 -26.58 -13.38 -12.99
CA LYS A 2 -25.90 -12.92 -12.67
C LYS A 2 -25.03 -12.60 -12.12
N VAL A 3 -24.78 -12.57 -11.88
CA VAL A 3 -24.03 -12.26 -11.37
C VAL A 3 -23.22 -11.68 -11.01
N ASN A 4 -23.14 -11.52 -10.54
CA ASN A 4 -22.46 -10.96 -10.17
C ASN A 4 -21.51 -10.69 -9.88
N VAL A 5 -21.45 -10.74 -9.80
CA VAL A 5 -20.61 -10.53 -9.41
C VAL A 5 -19.96 -9.84 -9.04
N GLN A 6 -19.93 -9.77 -8.59
CA GLN A 6 -19.32 -9.09 -8.03
C GLN A 6 -18.24 -8.65 -8.12
N LYS A 7 -18.22 -8.21 -8.49
CA LYS A 7 -17.22 -7.78 -8.47
C LYS A 7 -16.84 -7.37 -7.48
N LYS A 8 -16.61 -7.55 -7.34
CA LYS A 8 -16.28 -7.01 -6.22
C LYS A 8 -15.31 -5.93 -6.31
N ARG A 9 -15.42 -4.96 -5.59
CA ARG A 9 -14.40 -3.96 -5.60
C ARG A 9 -13.26 -4.38 -4.71
N PRO A 10 -12.05 -3.91 -4.97
CA PRO A 10 -10.91 -4.29 -4.15
C PRO A 10 -11.11 -3.83 -2.73
N GLU A 11 -10.77 -4.68 -1.81
CA GLU A 11 -10.82 -4.35 -0.40
C GLU A 11 -9.58 -3.59 -0.02
N GLU A 12 -9.70 -2.74 0.99
CA GLU A 12 -8.56 -2.07 1.54
C GLU A 12 -7.96 -2.94 2.61
N VAL A 13 -6.67 -3.20 2.48
CA VAL A 13 -5.94 -4.01 3.44
C VAL A 13 -5.35 -3.08 4.48
N PRO A 14 -5.71 -3.22 5.75
CA PRO A 14 -5.15 -2.35 6.78
C PRO A 14 -3.69 -2.68 7.03
N VAL A 15 -2.89 -1.64 7.15
CA VAL A 15 -1.48 -1.75 7.51
C VAL A 15 -1.32 -0.99 8.82
N VAL A 16 -1.29 -1.75 9.92
CA VAL A 16 -1.27 -1.16 11.25
C VAL A 16 0.17 -0.85 11.63
N ILE A 17 0.44 0.41 11.93
CA ILE A 17 1.78 0.82 12.31
C ILE A 17 1.77 1.33 13.75
N GLY A 18 2.92 1.19 14.41
CA GLY A 18 3.09 1.66 15.78
C GLY A 18 3.94 2.91 15.87
N THR A 19 4.19 3.54 14.73
CA THR A 19 5.02 4.73 14.65
C THR A 19 4.22 5.87 14.05
N GLU A 20 4.80 7.06 14.03
CA GLU A 20 4.11 8.24 13.50
C GLU A 20 3.86 8.10 12.00
N PHE A 21 4.77 7.47 11.29
CA PHE A 21 4.65 7.26 9.85
C PHE A 21 5.44 6.03 9.47
N ILE A 22 5.27 5.58 8.22
CA ILE A 22 6.07 4.51 7.66
C ILE A 22 6.47 4.93 6.24
N LYS A 23 7.69 4.60 5.85
CA LYS A 23 8.13 4.91 4.50
C LYS A 23 7.51 3.93 3.51
N LEU A 24 7.27 4.39 2.29
CA LEU A 24 6.58 3.59 1.27
C LEU A 24 7.26 2.24 1.05
N GLU A 25 8.60 2.23 0.92
CA GLU A 25 9.29 0.96 0.71
C GLU A 25 9.11 0.01 1.87
N ALA A 26 9.10 0.55 3.09
CA ALA A 26 8.88 -0.29 4.27
C ALA A 26 7.45 -0.78 4.34
N ALA A 27 6.50 0.06 3.93
CA ALA A 27 5.10 -0.32 3.95
C ALA A 27 4.81 -1.48 3.00
N LEU A 28 5.42 -1.48 1.82
CA LEU A 28 5.25 -2.56 0.87
C LEU A 28 5.75 -3.88 1.42
N LYS A 29 6.90 -3.86 2.10
CA LYS A 29 7.42 -5.07 2.69
C LYS A 29 6.63 -5.48 3.93
N PHE A 30 6.30 -4.51 4.78
CA PHE A 30 5.60 -4.76 6.02
C PHE A 30 4.22 -5.37 5.78
N SER A 31 3.56 -4.95 4.70
CA SER A 31 2.24 -5.46 4.35
C SER A 31 2.29 -6.75 3.55
N ASP A 32 3.49 -7.28 3.30
CA ASP A 32 3.69 -8.47 2.48
C ASP A 32 3.24 -8.29 1.03
N ALA A 33 3.10 -7.03 0.60
CA ALA A 33 2.82 -6.77 -0.81
C ALA A 33 3.98 -7.25 -1.68
N VAL A 34 5.19 -7.17 -1.15
CA VAL A 34 6.38 -7.70 -1.80
C VAL A 34 7.20 -8.46 -0.76
N PRO A 35 7.99 -9.45 -1.20
CA PRO A 35 8.74 -10.31 -0.26
C PRO A 35 10.00 -9.69 0.30
N SER A 36 10.51 -8.61 -0.30
CA SER A 36 11.77 -8.04 0.15
C SER A 36 11.81 -6.55 -0.06
N GLY A 37 12.70 -5.88 0.68
CA GLY A 37 12.88 -4.45 0.50
C GLY A 37 13.50 -4.10 -0.84
N GLY A 38 14.32 -5.01 -1.39
CA GLY A 38 14.88 -4.77 -2.72
C GLY A 38 13.83 -4.73 -3.79
N LEU A 39 12.86 -5.63 -3.72
CA LEU A 39 11.77 -5.62 -4.69
C LEU A 39 10.88 -4.40 -4.48
N ALA A 40 10.64 -4.01 -3.22
CA ALA A 40 9.87 -2.81 -2.94
C ALA A 40 10.49 -1.60 -3.64
N LYS A 41 11.79 -1.45 -3.52
CA LYS A 41 12.50 -0.35 -4.16
C LYS A 41 12.31 -0.38 -5.67
N THR A 42 12.43 -1.58 -6.25
CA THR A 42 12.32 -1.73 -7.70
C THR A 42 10.93 -1.36 -8.21
N VAL A 43 9.88 -1.88 -7.58
CA VAL A 43 8.52 -1.61 -8.07
C VAL A 43 8.14 -0.15 -7.89
N ILE A 44 8.65 0.50 -6.83
CA ILE A 44 8.40 1.93 -6.64
C ILE A 44 9.07 2.72 -7.74
N GLN A 45 10.33 2.43 -8.03
CA GLN A 45 11.07 3.18 -9.04
C GLN A 45 10.52 2.98 -10.43
N GLU A 46 9.88 1.84 -10.67
CA GLU A 46 9.28 1.55 -11.97
C GLU A 46 7.88 2.11 -12.12
N GLY A 47 7.38 2.81 -11.12
CA GLY A 47 6.08 3.45 -11.22
C GLY A 47 4.91 2.51 -11.04
N GLU A 48 5.12 1.38 -10.38
CA GLU A 48 4.06 0.39 -10.21
C GLU A 48 3.24 0.62 -8.94
N VAL A 49 3.62 1.61 -8.14
CA VAL A 49 2.99 1.88 -6.85
C VAL A 49 2.34 3.27 -6.90
N LYS A 50 1.14 3.35 -6.37
CA LYS A 50 0.43 4.63 -6.26
C LYS A 50 0.25 4.99 -4.79
N VAL A 51 0.31 6.28 -4.51
CA VAL A 51 0.01 6.80 -3.17
C VAL A 51 -1.15 7.76 -3.32
N ASN A 52 -2.25 7.48 -2.63
CA ASN A 52 -3.45 8.31 -2.67
C ASN A 52 -3.90 8.56 -4.12
N GLY A 53 -3.77 7.52 -4.96
CA GLY A 53 -4.25 7.56 -6.33
C GLY A 53 -3.26 8.05 -7.37
N GLU A 54 -2.05 8.44 -6.97
CA GLU A 54 -1.05 8.96 -7.89
C GLU A 54 0.20 8.12 -7.87
N VAL A 55 0.78 7.88 -9.03
CA VAL A 55 2.03 7.14 -9.12
C VAL A 55 3.09 7.83 -8.29
N CYS A 56 3.77 7.08 -7.45
CA CYS A 56 4.83 7.60 -6.60
C CYS A 56 6.09 6.79 -6.83
N THR A 57 7.17 7.46 -7.22
CA THR A 57 8.44 6.79 -7.44
C THR A 57 9.44 7.06 -6.31
N MET A 58 8.98 7.70 -5.24
CA MET A 58 9.83 8.04 -4.11
C MET A 58 9.72 6.96 -3.04
N ARG A 59 10.74 6.09 -2.96
CA ARG A 59 10.70 4.99 -1.99
C ARG A 59 10.70 5.47 -0.55
N GLY A 60 11.22 6.67 -0.32
CA GLY A 60 11.25 7.25 1.02
C GLY A 60 10.04 8.09 1.37
N LYS A 61 8.99 8.05 0.55
CA LYS A 61 7.78 8.80 0.82
C LYS A 61 7.19 8.36 2.15
N LYS A 62 6.96 9.34 3.03
CA LYS A 62 6.37 9.08 4.35
C LYS A 62 4.87 8.92 4.22
N LEU A 63 4.36 7.84 4.77
CA LEU A 63 2.92 7.57 4.78
C LEU A 63 2.43 7.66 6.22
N TYR A 64 1.35 8.40 6.42
CA TYR A 64 0.78 8.64 7.75
C TYR A 64 -0.56 7.91 7.83
N PRO A 65 -1.05 7.68 9.05
CA PRO A 65 -2.40 7.08 9.18
C PRO A 65 -3.41 7.85 8.37
N GLY A 66 -4.19 7.12 7.58
CA GLY A 66 -5.14 7.71 6.65
C GLY A 66 -4.64 7.74 5.22
N ASP A 67 -3.33 7.60 5.00
CA ASP A 67 -2.80 7.50 3.65
C ASP A 67 -3.02 6.11 3.10
N LYS A 68 -3.14 6.04 1.78
CA LYS A 68 -3.33 4.76 1.09
C LYS A 68 -2.27 4.58 0.02
N PHE A 69 -1.88 3.34 -0.20
CA PHE A 69 -1.03 3.05 -1.35
C PHE A 69 -1.59 1.83 -2.06
N GLY A 70 -1.34 1.76 -3.35
CA GLY A 70 -1.84 0.67 -4.18
C GLY A 70 -0.73 -0.02 -4.93
N TYR A 71 -0.84 -1.33 -5.04
CA TYR A 71 0.09 -2.16 -5.78
C TYR A 71 -0.65 -3.38 -6.28
N GLN A 72 -0.56 -3.65 -7.58
CA GLN A 72 -1.19 -4.82 -8.21
C GLN A 72 -2.69 -4.91 -7.88
N ASP A 73 -3.38 -3.78 -8.03
CA ASP A 73 -4.84 -3.70 -7.88
C ASP A 73 -5.31 -3.91 -6.44
N ILE A 74 -4.40 -3.91 -5.48
CA ILE A 74 -4.75 -3.99 -4.08
C ILE A 74 -4.47 -2.64 -3.45
N THR A 75 -5.41 -2.13 -2.66
CA THR A 75 -5.24 -0.87 -1.94
C THR A 75 -4.95 -1.19 -0.48
N TYR A 76 -3.94 -0.53 0.05
CA TYR A 76 -3.53 -0.68 1.44
C TYR A 76 -3.77 0.63 2.16
N LEU A 77 -4.33 0.56 3.35
CA LEU A 77 -4.64 1.74 4.17
C LEU A 77 -3.73 1.75 5.39
N ILE A 78 -2.98 2.83 5.55
CA ILE A 78 -2.14 2.99 6.74
C ILE A 78 -3.04 3.37 7.91
N THR A 79 -2.92 2.64 8.99
CA THR A 79 -3.73 2.90 10.16
C THR A 79 -2.88 2.66 11.42
N ILE A 80 -3.36 3.14 12.55
CA ILE A 80 -2.67 2.93 13.81
C ILE A 80 -3.45 1.93 14.63
N HIS A 81 -2.76 1.32 15.58
CA HIS A 81 -3.41 0.41 16.51
C HIS A 81 -4.33 1.23 17.39
N ALA A 82 -5.62 0.96 17.30
CA ALA A 82 -6.60 1.64 18.15
C ALA A 82 -6.73 0.86 19.44
N SER A 83 -6.61 1.53 20.54
CA SER A 83 -6.73 0.88 21.83
C SER A 83 -8.02 1.23 22.53
#